data_4339d400c83f68326adc729ebc42280f
#
_entry.id   4339d400c83f68326adc729ebc42280f
#
_cell.length_a   1.000
_cell.length_b   1.000
_cell.length_c   1.000
_cell.angle_alpha   90.00
_cell.angle_beta   90.00
_cell.angle_gamma   90.00
#
_symmetry.space_group_name_H-M   'P 1'
#
loop_
_entity.id
_entity.type
_entity.pdbx_description
1 polymer ?
#
loop_
_entity_poly.entity_id
_entity_poly.type
_entity_poly.pdbx_seq_one_letter_code
_entity_poly.pdbx_strand_id
1 'polypeptide(L)'
;MRQGLHVLAESVRRRREPMKTMLAALFGLLVSSVLTIGGNWLTIRFGGEGFRGEQSAYATMLVAITFILAAASVVLGGYVVARLHNTRGAVSTYIVLELLFGAGMMAEFWSSEAVWYDTIAVLFVIPCALVGASLLQPGWLTGRPRNTA
;
A
#
# COMPACT_ATOMS: atom_id res chain seq x y z
N MET A 1 22.97 40.61 -1.37
CA MET A 1 23.21 39.51 -0.41
C MET A 1 21.93 38.70 -0.09
N ARG A 2 20.75 39.29 0.07
CA ARG A 2 19.47 38.60 0.35
C ARG A 2 18.97 37.65 -0.77
N GLN A 3 19.18 37.99 -2.04
CA GLN A 3 18.74 37.15 -3.17
C GLN A 3 19.47 35.81 -3.28
N GLY A 4 20.77 35.74 -2.94
CA GLY A 4 21.54 34.50 -2.96
C GLY A 4 21.08 33.47 -1.90
N LEU A 5 20.64 33.95 -0.73
CA LEU A 5 20.10 33.11 0.33
C LEU A 5 18.75 32.49 -0.04
N HIS A 6 17.90 33.22 -0.76
CA HIS A 6 16.63 32.70 -1.26
C HIS A 6 16.81 31.56 -2.27
N VAL A 7 17.73 31.72 -3.23
CA VAL A 7 18.02 30.70 -4.25
C VAL A 7 18.58 29.42 -3.61
N LEU A 8 19.48 29.57 -2.64
CA LEU A 8 20.03 28.43 -1.90
C LEU A 8 18.96 27.70 -1.06
N ALA A 9 18.09 28.46 -0.37
CA ALA A 9 17.01 27.85 0.41
C ALA A 9 16.03 27.09 -0.48
N GLU A 10 15.72 27.63 -1.67
CA GLU A 10 14.81 26.97 -2.62
C GLU A 10 15.44 25.73 -3.26
N SER A 11 16.74 25.74 -3.57
CA SER A 11 17.46 24.57 -4.08
C SER A 11 17.55 23.43 -3.06
N VAL A 12 17.78 23.75 -1.79
CA VAL A 12 17.75 22.77 -0.69
C VAL A 12 16.36 22.22 -0.47
N ARG A 13 15.33 23.05 -0.55
CA ARG A 13 13.93 22.64 -0.43
C ARG A 13 13.55 21.66 -1.56
N ARG A 14 13.89 21.97 -2.82
CA ARG A 14 13.64 21.11 -3.99
C ARG A 14 14.28 19.72 -3.86
N ARG A 15 15.47 19.63 -3.25
CA ARG A 15 16.15 18.33 -3.04
C ARG A 15 15.53 17.52 -1.90
N ARG A 16 14.89 18.16 -0.91
CA ARG A 16 14.28 17.47 0.25
C ARG A 16 12.92 16.88 -0.05
N GLU A 17 12.16 17.42 -0.98
CA GLU A 17 10.81 16.93 -1.32
C GLU A 17 10.82 15.48 -1.86
N PRO A 18 11.67 15.08 -2.83
CA PRO A 18 11.68 13.70 -3.32
C PRO A 18 12.11 12.71 -2.24
N MET A 19 13.00 13.10 -1.35
CA MET A 19 13.43 12.23 -0.24
C MET A 19 12.29 11.98 0.75
N LYS A 20 11.51 13.00 1.11
CA LYS A 20 10.33 12.85 1.97
C LYS A 20 9.26 11.99 1.33
N THR A 21 9.02 12.18 0.03
CA THR A 21 8.11 11.38 -0.79
C THR A 21 8.49 9.90 -0.72
N MET A 22 9.77 9.60 -0.97
CA MET A 22 10.28 8.24 -0.95
C MET A 22 10.21 7.61 0.44
N LEU A 23 10.61 8.34 1.49
CA LEU A 23 10.54 7.86 2.88
C LEU A 23 9.11 7.58 3.31
N ALA A 24 8.16 8.44 2.98
CA ALA A 24 6.76 8.21 3.29
C ALA A 24 6.23 6.96 2.58
N ALA A 25 6.55 6.80 1.30
CA ALA A 25 6.14 5.64 0.51
C ALA A 25 6.75 4.33 1.03
N LEU A 26 8.05 4.33 1.38
CA LEU A 26 8.72 3.17 1.98
C LEU A 26 8.13 2.81 3.35
N PHE A 27 7.78 3.81 4.16
CA PHE A 27 7.15 3.55 5.45
C PHE A 27 5.74 2.97 5.29
N GLY A 28 4.96 3.45 4.32
CA GLY A 28 3.67 2.85 3.96
C GLY A 28 3.81 1.40 3.50
N LEU A 29 4.80 1.12 2.63
CA LEU A 29 5.11 -0.24 2.18
C LEU A 29 5.52 -1.14 3.35
N LEU A 30 6.35 -0.66 4.27
CA LEU A 30 6.73 -1.41 5.46
C LEU A 30 5.52 -1.77 6.31
N VAL A 31 4.63 -0.81 6.56
CA VAL A 31 3.40 -1.03 7.35
C VAL A 31 2.50 -2.05 6.67
N SER A 32 2.22 -1.90 5.38
CA SER A 32 1.37 -2.86 4.64
C SER A 32 1.99 -4.25 4.59
N SER A 33 3.30 -4.36 4.34
CA SER A 33 4.01 -5.65 4.29
C SER A 33 3.99 -6.37 5.66
N VAL A 34 4.26 -5.66 6.76
CA VAL A 34 4.22 -6.24 8.11
C VAL A 34 2.81 -6.73 8.44
N LEU A 35 1.79 -5.96 8.10
CA LEU A 35 0.40 -6.35 8.35
C LEU A 35 -0.03 -7.54 7.48
N THR A 36 0.37 -7.57 6.21
CA THR A 36 0.05 -8.68 5.30
C THR A 36 0.75 -9.97 5.74
N ILE A 37 2.06 -9.91 5.99
CA ILE A 37 2.84 -11.08 6.42
C ILE A 37 2.37 -11.56 7.79
N GLY A 38 2.17 -10.64 8.74
CA GLY A 38 1.68 -10.97 10.09
C GLY A 38 0.26 -11.53 10.05
N GLY A 39 -0.63 -10.96 9.24
CA GLY A 39 -1.98 -11.45 9.05
C GLY A 39 -2.00 -12.86 8.44
N ASN A 40 -1.22 -13.10 7.41
CA ASN A 40 -1.07 -14.42 6.80
C ASN A 40 -0.51 -15.43 7.78
N TRP A 41 0.52 -15.06 8.54
CA TRP A 41 1.09 -15.94 9.57
C TRP A 41 0.05 -16.31 10.64
N LEU A 42 -0.74 -15.36 11.11
CA LEU A 42 -1.82 -15.61 12.07
C LEU A 42 -2.90 -16.52 11.45
N THR A 43 -3.29 -16.28 10.22
CA THR A 43 -4.28 -17.11 9.52
C THR A 43 -3.82 -18.56 9.40
N ILE A 44 -2.55 -18.79 9.06
CA ILE A 44 -1.95 -20.13 8.98
C ILE A 44 -1.86 -20.75 10.38
N ARG A 45 -1.45 -19.99 11.38
CA ARG A 45 -1.24 -20.49 12.75
C ARG A 45 -2.54 -20.92 13.42
N PHE A 46 -3.60 -20.16 13.25
CA PHE A 46 -4.89 -20.42 13.90
C PHE A 46 -5.88 -21.19 13.02
N GLY A 47 -5.68 -21.18 11.69
CA GLY A 47 -6.50 -21.93 10.73
C GLY A 47 -5.93 -23.30 10.34
N GLY A 48 -4.67 -23.57 10.70
CA GLY A 48 -3.83 -24.60 10.07
C GLY A 48 -4.22 -26.06 10.24
N GLU A 49 -5.00 -26.46 11.24
CA GLU A 49 -5.42 -27.86 11.40
C GLU A 49 -6.60 -28.23 10.49
N GLY A 50 -7.48 -27.29 10.17
CA GLY A 50 -8.59 -27.47 9.22
C GLY A 50 -8.15 -27.56 7.75
N PHE A 51 -6.92 -27.14 7.43
CA PHE A 51 -6.42 -27.10 6.04
C PHE A 51 -6.13 -28.50 5.45
N ARG A 52 -6.04 -29.52 6.27
CA ARG A 52 -5.62 -30.86 5.84
C ARG A 52 -6.75 -31.82 5.45
N GLY A 53 -8.01 -31.45 5.66
CA GLY A 53 -9.09 -32.43 5.61
C GLY A 53 -10.25 -32.22 4.65
N GLU A 54 -10.70 -31.00 4.34
CA GLU A 54 -11.86 -30.76 3.48
C GLU A 54 -11.64 -29.58 2.52
N GLN A 55 -11.48 -29.94 1.25
CA GLN A 55 -10.85 -29.13 0.22
C GLN A 55 -11.66 -27.95 -0.36
N SER A 56 -12.93 -27.70 -0.03
CA SER A 56 -13.64 -26.69 -0.83
C SER A 56 -14.10 -25.43 -0.09
N ALA A 57 -14.85 -25.55 0.98
CA ALA A 57 -15.45 -24.36 1.64
C ALA A 57 -14.46 -23.66 2.57
N TYR A 58 -13.65 -24.43 3.30
CA TYR A 58 -12.68 -23.88 4.25
C TYR A 58 -11.52 -23.17 3.53
N ALA A 59 -11.01 -23.74 2.45
CA ALA A 59 -10.00 -23.11 1.61
C ALA A 59 -10.51 -21.78 1.02
N THR A 60 -11.75 -21.73 0.55
CA THR A 60 -12.37 -20.51 0.03
C THR A 60 -12.49 -19.42 1.11
N MET A 61 -12.88 -19.81 2.33
CA MET A 61 -12.97 -18.87 3.46
C MET A 61 -11.61 -18.28 3.83
N LEU A 62 -10.56 -19.12 3.87
CA LEU A 62 -9.20 -18.66 4.16
C LEU A 62 -8.67 -17.71 3.09
N VAL A 63 -8.88 -18.03 1.81
CA VAL A 63 -8.54 -17.14 0.69
C VAL A 63 -9.26 -15.79 0.84
N ALA A 64 -10.54 -15.80 1.18
CA ALA A 64 -11.30 -14.57 1.41
C ALA A 64 -10.75 -13.74 2.58
N ILE A 65 -10.42 -14.37 3.71
CA ILE A 65 -9.84 -13.71 4.87
C ILE A 65 -8.48 -13.09 4.50
N THR A 66 -7.62 -13.85 3.85
CA THR A 66 -6.31 -13.38 3.40
C THR A 66 -6.43 -12.18 2.46
N PHE A 67 -7.39 -12.23 1.52
CA PHE A 67 -7.66 -11.12 0.61
C PHE A 67 -8.12 -9.87 1.35
N ILE A 68 -9.05 -10.00 2.31
CA ILE A 68 -9.52 -8.88 3.13
C ILE A 68 -8.39 -8.27 3.95
N LEU A 69 -7.55 -9.11 4.55
CA LEU A 69 -6.39 -8.66 5.32
C LEU A 69 -5.37 -7.94 4.44
N ALA A 70 -5.08 -8.46 3.24
CA ALA A 70 -4.20 -7.80 2.28
C ALA A 70 -4.78 -6.45 1.83
N ALA A 71 -6.06 -6.40 1.47
CA ALA A 71 -6.72 -5.15 1.11
C ALA A 71 -6.70 -4.12 2.24
N ALA A 72 -7.01 -4.53 3.47
CA ALA A 72 -6.97 -3.66 4.65
C ALA A 72 -5.55 -3.13 4.93
N SER A 73 -4.51 -3.95 4.77
CA SER A 73 -3.11 -3.53 4.95
C SER A 73 -2.69 -2.48 3.93
N VAL A 74 -3.09 -2.63 2.66
CA VAL A 74 -2.82 -1.63 1.61
C VAL A 74 -3.57 -0.33 1.87
N VAL A 75 -4.83 -0.39 2.34
CA VAL A 75 -5.61 0.80 2.75
C VAL A 75 -4.87 1.53 3.89
N LEU A 76 -4.43 0.81 4.91
CA LEU A 76 -3.68 1.39 6.02
C LEU A 76 -2.34 1.96 5.57
N GLY A 77 -1.61 1.29 4.69
CA GLY A 77 -0.39 1.80 4.08
C GLY A 77 -0.63 3.13 3.35
N GLY A 78 -1.64 3.20 2.49
CA GLY A 78 -2.03 4.42 1.78
C GLY A 78 -2.44 5.56 2.72
N TYR A 79 -3.18 5.25 3.79
CA TYR A 79 -3.51 6.21 4.85
C TYR A 79 -2.26 6.77 5.53
N VAL A 80 -1.32 5.90 5.92
CA VAL A 80 -0.06 6.29 6.57
C VAL A 80 0.78 7.18 5.66
N VAL A 81 0.92 6.84 4.37
CA VAL A 81 1.62 7.68 3.39
C VAL A 81 1.01 9.06 3.30
N ALA A 82 -0.31 9.14 3.16
CA ALA A 82 -1.02 10.41 3.10
C ALA A 82 -0.89 11.22 4.41
N ARG A 83 -0.77 10.56 5.55
CA ARG A 83 -0.57 11.19 6.87
C ARG A 83 0.83 11.77 7.02
N LEU A 84 1.85 11.05 6.53
CA LEU A 84 3.25 11.46 6.64
C LEU A 84 3.63 12.53 5.61
N HIS A 85 3.16 12.36 4.38
CA HIS A 85 3.47 13.28 3.29
C HIS A 85 2.30 13.38 2.31
N ASN A 86 1.44 14.36 2.56
CA ASN A 86 0.18 14.56 1.87
C ASN A 86 0.36 15.13 0.46
N THR A 87 1.00 14.36 -0.41
CA THR A 87 1.18 14.70 -1.83
C THR A 87 0.74 13.54 -2.72
N ARG A 88 0.22 13.87 -3.90
CA ARG A 88 -0.13 12.85 -4.91
C ARG A 88 1.10 12.04 -5.30
N GLY A 89 2.27 12.66 -5.36
CA GLY A 89 3.52 11.97 -5.65
C GLY A 89 3.86 10.88 -4.64
N ALA A 90 3.65 11.11 -3.34
CA ALA A 90 3.94 10.12 -2.31
C ALA A 90 3.02 8.89 -2.42
N VAL A 91 1.73 9.12 -2.64
CA VAL A 91 0.77 8.00 -2.80
C VAL A 91 1.01 7.25 -4.11
N SER A 92 1.31 7.95 -5.21
CA SER A 92 1.66 7.29 -6.47
C SER A 92 2.95 6.47 -6.36
N THR A 93 3.97 6.98 -5.66
CA THR A 93 5.21 6.23 -5.39
C THR A 93 4.93 4.99 -4.55
N TYR A 94 4.09 5.11 -3.53
CA TYR A 94 3.65 3.96 -2.72
C TYR A 94 2.94 2.90 -3.57
N ILE A 95 1.99 3.29 -4.41
CA ILE A 95 1.27 2.38 -5.32
C ILE A 95 2.27 1.64 -6.23
N VAL A 96 3.23 2.36 -6.82
CA VAL A 96 4.25 1.73 -7.69
C VAL A 96 5.09 0.72 -6.90
N LEU A 97 5.51 1.05 -5.69
CA LEU A 97 6.28 0.14 -4.83
C LEU A 97 5.48 -1.11 -4.44
N GLU A 98 4.20 -0.96 -4.09
CA GLU A 98 3.30 -2.07 -3.79
C GLU A 98 3.08 -2.98 -5.01
N LEU A 99 2.89 -2.39 -6.20
CA LEU A 99 2.75 -3.16 -7.45
C LEU A 99 4.03 -3.92 -7.78
N LEU A 100 5.20 -3.31 -7.62
CA LEU A 100 6.50 -3.98 -7.83
C LEU A 100 6.71 -5.11 -6.81
N PHE A 101 6.38 -4.87 -5.55
CA PHE A 101 6.45 -5.88 -4.51
C PHE A 101 5.50 -7.05 -4.80
N GLY A 102 4.24 -6.77 -5.13
CA GLY A 102 3.24 -7.77 -5.51
C GLY A 102 3.65 -8.56 -6.75
N ALA A 103 4.16 -7.89 -7.79
CA ALA A 103 4.67 -8.55 -8.99
C ALA A 103 5.89 -9.45 -8.69
N GLY A 104 6.78 -9.03 -7.79
CA GLY A 104 7.91 -9.83 -7.32
C GLY A 104 7.45 -11.10 -6.60
N MET A 105 6.47 -10.96 -5.71
CA MET A 105 5.87 -12.11 -5.02
C MET A 105 5.18 -13.07 -5.99
N MET A 106 4.43 -12.55 -6.97
CA MET A 106 3.83 -13.38 -8.03
C MET A 106 4.88 -14.16 -8.81
N ALA A 107 5.99 -13.53 -9.17
CA ALA A 107 7.06 -14.20 -9.94
C ALA A 107 7.68 -15.37 -9.15
N GLU A 108 7.86 -15.21 -7.82
CA GLU A 108 8.40 -16.26 -6.94
C GLU A 108 7.43 -17.46 -6.82
N PHE A 109 6.12 -17.19 -6.75
CA PHE A 109 5.08 -18.21 -6.55
C PHE A 109 4.34 -18.60 -7.83
N TRP A 110 4.85 -18.21 -9.02
CA TRP A 110 4.18 -18.43 -10.32
C TRP A 110 3.83 -19.89 -10.62
N SER A 111 4.54 -20.84 -10.05
CA SER A 111 4.28 -22.28 -10.18
C SER A 111 3.12 -22.79 -9.33
N SER A 112 2.54 -21.97 -8.45
CA SER A 112 1.40 -22.35 -7.61
C SER A 112 0.09 -22.23 -8.38
N GLU A 113 -0.88 -23.07 -8.07
CA GLU A 113 -2.20 -23.10 -8.73
C GLU A 113 -3.07 -21.83 -8.50
N ALA A 114 -2.59 -20.87 -7.71
CA ALA A 114 -3.34 -19.69 -7.24
C ALA A 114 -3.01 -18.39 -8.00
N VAL A 115 -2.44 -18.46 -9.21
CA VAL A 115 -2.03 -17.27 -9.99
C VAL A 115 -3.17 -16.26 -10.22
N TRP A 116 -4.41 -16.73 -10.39
CA TRP A 116 -5.57 -15.85 -10.55
C TRP A 116 -5.84 -14.98 -9.33
N TYR A 117 -5.65 -15.53 -8.13
CA TYR A 117 -5.83 -14.82 -6.86
C TYR A 117 -4.81 -13.69 -6.71
N ASP A 118 -3.55 -13.97 -6.96
CA ASP A 118 -2.47 -12.99 -6.88
C ASP A 118 -2.66 -11.87 -7.90
N THR A 119 -3.10 -12.20 -9.11
CA THR A 119 -3.43 -11.21 -10.14
C THR A 119 -4.52 -10.25 -9.68
N ILE A 120 -5.59 -10.79 -9.11
CA ILE A 120 -6.69 -9.96 -8.57
C ILE A 120 -6.17 -9.12 -7.40
N ALA A 121 -5.40 -9.69 -6.48
CA ALA A 121 -4.83 -8.98 -5.33
C ALA A 121 -3.98 -7.79 -5.77
N VAL A 122 -3.11 -7.96 -6.77
CA VAL A 122 -2.29 -6.88 -7.33
C VAL A 122 -3.13 -5.78 -7.97
N LEU A 123 -4.20 -6.13 -8.70
CA LEU A 123 -5.11 -5.13 -9.29
C LEU A 123 -5.86 -4.30 -8.22
N PHE A 124 -6.16 -4.91 -7.07
CA PHE A 124 -6.81 -4.21 -5.96
C PHE A 124 -5.90 -3.26 -5.19
N VAL A 125 -4.58 -3.32 -5.36
CA VAL A 125 -3.63 -2.39 -4.72
C VAL A 125 -3.98 -0.94 -5.03
N ILE A 126 -4.27 -0.61 -6.28
CA ILE A 126 -4.56 0.78 -6.71
C ILE A 126 -5.77 1.35 -5.98
N PRO A 127 -6.98 0.75 -6.09
CA PRO A 127 -8.15 1.29 -5.41
C PRO A 127 -8.01 1.29 -3.89
N CYS A 128 -7.41 0.27 -3.28
CA CYS A 128 -7.21 0.22 -1.84
C CYS A 128 -6.27 1.33 -1.34
N ALA A 129 -5.15 1.57 -2.01
CA ALA A 129 -4.23 2.66 -1.66
C ALA A 129 -4.89 4.04 -1.79
N LEU A 130 -5.69 4.26 -2.85
CA LEU A 130 -6.43 5.50 -3.06
C LEU A 130 -7.52 5.70 -2.01
N VAL A 131 -8.25 4.65 -1.63
CA VAL A 131 -9.21 4.69 -0.52
C VAL A 131 -8.51 5.09 0.77
N GLY A 132 -7.39 4.45 1.11
CA GLY A 132 -6.60 4.80 2.30
C GLY A 132 -6.18 6.27 2.32
N ALA A 133 -5.66 6.78 1.22
CA ALA A 133 -5.29 8.19 1.09
C ALA A 133 -6.50 9.13 1.19
N SER A 134 -7.66 8.75 0.66
CA SER A 134 -8.88 9.56 0.66
C SER A 134 -9.53 9.68 2.05
N LEU A 135 -9.27 8.75 2.96
CA LEU A 135 -9.76 8.84 4.34
C LEU A 135 -9.27 10.10 5.06
N LEU A 136 -8.07 10.60 4.70
CA LEU A 136 -7.56 11.87 5.23
C LEU A 136 -8.04 13.09 4.43
N GLN A 137 -8.35 12.92 3.17
CA GLN A 137 -8.78 14.00 2.29
C GLN A 137 -9.89 13.54 1.33
N PRO A 138 -11.17 13.69 1.73
CA PRO A 138 -12.30 13.32 0.88
C PRO A 138 -12.32 13.99 -0.51
N GLY A 139 -11.65 15.15 -0.68
CA GLY A 139 -11.49 15.85 -1.96
C GLY A 139 -10.37 15.32 -2.87
N TRP A 140 -9.60 14.36 -2.41
CA TRP A 140 -8.44 13.83 -3.14
C TRP A 140 -8.81 13.13 -4.46
N LEU A 141 -9.89 12.35 -4.44
CA LEU A 141 -10.41 11.66 -5.61
C LEU A 141 -11.09 12.61 -6.60
N THR A 142 -11.68 13.71 -6.13
CA THR A 142 -12.45 14.64 -6.95
C THR A 142 -11.62 15.78 -7.53
N GLY A 143 -10.33 15.87 -7.18
CA GLY A 143 -9.43 16.92 -7.69
C GLY A 143 -9.79 18.35 -7.24
N ARG A 144 -10.76 18.52 -6.34
CA ARG A 144 -11.12 19.84 -5.82
C ARG A 144 -10.06 20.33 -4.83
N PRO A 145 -9.41 21.48 -5.09
CA PRO A 145 -8.55 22.08 -4.10
C PRO A 145 -9.39 22.44 -2.87
N ARG A 146 -8.88 22.14 -1.69
CA ARG A 146 -9.47 22.61 -0.45
C ARG A 146 -9.36 24.12 -0.45
N ASN A 147 -10.49 24.83 -0.59
CA ASN A 147 -10.53 26.25 -0.29
C ASN A 147 -10.17 26.39 1.20
N THR A 148 -8.92 26.76 1.45
CA THR A 148 -8.49 27.25 2.76
C THR A 148 -9.14 28.62 2.95
N ALA A 149 -10.28 28.66 3.62
CA ALA A 149 -10.84 29.87 4.22
C ALA A 149 -9.99 30.30 5.40
#